data_390a6440d3143e3febf0fc3ecacc0d77
#
_entry.id   390a6440d3143e3febf0fc3ecacc0d77
#
_cell.length_a   1.000
_cell.length_b   1.000
_cell.length_c   1.000
_cell.angle_alpha   90.00
_cell.angle_beta   90.00
_cell.angle_gamma   90.00
#
_symmetry.space_group_name_H-M   'P 1'
#
loop_
_entity.id
_entity.type
_entity.pdbx_description
1 polymer ?
#
loop_
_entity_poly.entity_id
_entity_poly.type
_entity_poly.pdbx_seq_one_letter_code
_entity_poly.pdbx_strand_id
1 'polypeptide(L)'
;MERKQNFQWGKLELGTCYYPEHWDKSLWESDLDRMLAHGITTIRIAEFAWSLVEPQEGQFTFAFWDEFLDLAEAKGMKVIFGTPTATPPAWLTDKYPEVLNARRDGVLYRHGMRRHYNYNSKK
;
A
#
# COMPACT_ATOMS: atom_id res chain seq x y z
N MET A 1 2.35 22.61 20.22
CA MET A 1 2.67 21.36 19.54
C MET A 1 3.75 21.65 18.52
N GLU A 2 5.02 21.47 18.90
CA GLU A 2 6.15 21.74 18.02
C GLU A 2 6.22 20.65 16.96
N ARG A 3 6.03 21.01 15.71
CA ARG A 3 6.35 20.14 14.57
C ARG A 3 7.87 19.99 14.51
N LYS A 4 8.39 18.87 14.92
CA LYS A 4 9.78 18.49 14.61
C LYS A 4 9.88 18.26 13.10
N GLN A 5 10.19 19.30 12.36
CA GLN A 5 10.63 19.18 10.98
C GLN A 5 12.07 18.66 10.97
N ASN A 6 12.27 17.36 11.06
CA ASN A 6 13.56 16.73 10.83
C ASN A 6 13.56 16.01 9.49
N PHE A 7 13.19 16.71 8.43
CA PHE A 7 13.42 16.22 7.09
C PHE A 7 14.77 16.77 6.63
N GLN A 8 15.83 16.00 6.86
CA GLN A 8 17.16 16.32 6.33
C GLN A 8 17.33 15.64 4.97
N TRP A 9 17.27 16.41 3.91
CA TRP A 9 17.77 16.02 2.60
C TRP A 9 19.30 15.97 2.66
N GLY A 10 19.88 14.84 2.92
CA GLY A 10 21.34 14.79 3.07
C GLY A 10 21.98 13.48 2.64
N LYS A 11 21.20 12.41 2.48
CA LYS A 11 21.71 11.09 2.11
C LYS A 11 20.79 10.43 1.12
N LEU A 12 21.35 9.94 0.01
CA LEU A 12 20.64 9.06 -0.90
C LEU A 12 20.27 7.76 -0.16
N GLU A 13 18.99 7.43 -0.14
CA GLU A 13 18.50 6.19 0.45
C GLU A 13 18.09 5.22 -0.66
N LEU A 14 18.47 3.97 -0.51
CA LEU A 14 18.04 2.90 -1.40
C LEU A 14 16.75 2.30 -0.85
N GLY A 15 15.73 2.22 -1.71
CA GLY A 15 14.43 1.64 -1.36
C GLY A 15 13.93 0.66 -2.41
N THR A 16 12.98 -0.16 -2.00
CA THR A 16 12.27 -1.11 -2.88
C THR A 16 10.81 -1.22 -2.51
N CYS A 17 10.01 -1.78 -3.41
CA CYS A 17 8.65 -2.22 -3.07
C CYS A 17 8.74 -3.60 -2.39
N TYR A 18 7.96 -3.78 -1.34
CA TYR A 18 7.78 -5.06 -0.67
C TYR A 18 6.29 -5.24 -0.35
N TYR A 19 5.79 -6.44 -0.58
CA TYR A 19 4.37 -6.74 -0.39
C TYR A 19 4.24 -7.86 0.66
N PRO A 20 4.21 -7.53 1.97
CA PRO A 20 4.17 -8.53 3.04
C PRO A 20 2.96 -9.45 2.94
N GLU A 21 1.88 -9.00 2.34
CA GLU A 21 0.65 -9.76 2.10
C GLU A 21 0.82 -10.90 1.07
N HIS A 22 1.91 -10.92 0.31
CA HIS A 22 2.22 -11.97 -0.66
C HIS A 22 3.14 -13.06 -0.11
N TRP A 23 3.63 -12.91 1.11
CA TRP A 23 4.62 -13.79 1.71
C TRP A 23 4.12 -14.38 3.04
N ASP A 24 4.60 -15.56 3.38
CA ASP A 24 4.39 -16.10 4.71
C ASP A 24 5.04 -15.19 5.75
N LYS A 25 4.35 -14.97 6.87
CA LYS A 25 4.85 -14.10 7.96
C LYS A 25 6.20 -14.53 8.50
N SER A 26 6.49 -15.85 8.49
CA SER A 26 7.78 -16.39 8.93
C SER A 26 8.98 -15.91 8.11
N LEU A 27 8.74 -15.38 6.91
CA LEU A 27 9.78 -14.85 6.02
C LEU A 27 10.07 -13.37 6.26
N TRP A 28 9.14 -12.62 6.84
CA TRP A 28 9.24 -11.16 6.96
C TRP A 28 10.54 -10.71 7.61
N GLU A 29 10.87 -11.32 8.76
CA GLU A 29 12.09 -10.94 9.50
C GLU A 29 13.36 -11.16 8.67
N SER A 30 13.48 -12.36 8.06
CA SER A 30 14.64 -12.69 7.24
C SER A 30 14.75 -11.83 5.98
N ASP A 31 13.62 -11.48 5.38
CA ASP A 31 13.59 -10.62 4.19
C ASP A 31 14.03 -9.20 4.52
N LEU A 32 13.54 -8.63 5.62
CA LEU A 32 13.97 -7.31 6.08
C LEU A 32 15.47 -7.29 6.43
N ASP A 33 15.97 -8.31 7.11
CA ASP A 33 17.39 -8.44 7.43
C ASP A 33 18.27 -8.51 6.18
N ARG A 34 17.83 -9.27 5.16
CA ARG A 34 18.52 -9.36 3.87
C ARG A 34 18.52 -8.03 3.12
N MET A 35 17.39 -7.31 3.11
CA MET A 35 17.32 -5.98 2.51
C MET A 35 18.29 -5.00 3.18
N LEU A 36 18.30 -4.96 4.51
CA LEU A 36 19.19 -4.09 5.29
C LEU A 36 20.67 -4.44 5.04
N ALA A 37 21.01 -5.73 4.97
CA ALA A 37 22.37 -6.20 4.66
C ALA A 37 22.86 -5.73 3.27
N HIS A 38 21.92 -5.48 2.33
CA HIS A 38 22.22 -4.94 1.01
C HIS A 38 22.06 -3.42 0.89
N GLY A 39 21.88 -2.73 2.03
CA GLY A 39 21.78 -1.27 2.08
C GLY A 39 20.40 -0.71 1.70
N ILE A 40 19.39 -1.56 1.56
CA ILE A 40 17.99 -1.13 1.35
C ILE A 40 17.42 -0.75 2.71
N THR A 41 17.16 0.54 2.91
CA THR A 41 16.72 1.09 4.21
C THR A 41 15.27 1.57 4.18
N THR A 42 14.66 1.59 3.01
CA THR A 42 13.29 2.08 2.81
C THR A 42 12.49 1.08 2.00
N ILE A 43 11.30 0.76 2.45
CA ILE A 43 10.35 -0.08 1.70
C ILE A 43 9.03 0.66 1.48
N ARG A 44 8.42 0.40 0.31
CA ARG A 44 7.07 0.84 0.01
C ARG A 44 6.15 -0.36 0.00
N ILE A 45 5.04 -0.27 0.77
CA ILE A 45 4.10 -1.36 1.01
C ILE A 45 2.66 -0.93 0.70
N ALA A 46 1.74 -1.88 0.70
CA ALA A 46 0.27 -1.71 0.66
C ALA A 46 -0.32 -1.13 -0.62
N GLU A 47 0.44 -0.89 -1.69
CA GLU A 47 -0.05 -0.24 -2.92
C GLU A 47 -1.30 -0.89 -3.52
N PHE A 48 -1.45 -2.21 -3.36
CA PHE A 48 -2.54 -3.00 -3.95
C PHE A 48 -3.47 -3.64 -2.91
N ALA A 49 -3.40 -3.20 -1.67
CA ALA A 49 -3.97 -3.93 -0.53
C ALA A 49 -5.32 -3.38 -0.04
N TRP A 50 -6.07 -2.62 -0.85
CA TRP A 50 -7.32 -2.02 -0.38
C TRP A 50 -8.32 -3.06 0.13
N SER A 51 -8.47 -4.19 -0.57
CA SER A 51 -9.36 -5.27 -0.13
C SER A 51 -8.96 -5.92 1.20
N LEU A 52 -7.68 -5.83 1.59
CA LEU A 52 -7.20 -6.29 2.89
C LEU A 52 -7.39 -5.23 3.98
N VAL A 53 -7.22 -3.96 3.62
CA VAL A 53 -7.41 -2.83 4.55
C VAL A 53 -8.88 -2.60 4.83
N GLU A 54 -9.71 -2.72 3.80
CA GLU A 54 -11.16 -2.49 3.87
C GLU A 54 -11.91 -3.61 3.12
N PRO A 55 -12.06 -4.80 3.73
CA PRO A 55 -12.71 -5.96 3.11
C PRO A 55 -14.20 -5.73 2.82
N GLN A 56 -14.83 -4.84 3.57
CA GLN A 56 -16.21 -4.38 3.37
C GLN A 56 -16.27 -2.87 3.63
N GLU A 57 -17.21 -2.19 3.00
CA GLU A 57 -17.38 -0.75 3.13
C GLU A 57 -17.46 -0.29 4.59
N GLY A 58 -16.53 0.58 4.97
CA GLY A 58 -16.45 1.14 6.32
C GLY A 58 -15.86 0.19 7.39
N GLN A 59 -15.49 -1.03 7.02
CA GLN A 59 -14.87 -1.99 7.93
C GLN A 59 -13.36 -2.06 7.68
N PHE A 60 -12.59 -1.36 8.50
CA PHE A 60 -11.13 -1.31 8.37
C PHE A 60 -10.46 -2.36 9.25
N THR A 61 -9.45 -3.03 8.69
CA THR A 61 -8.66 -4.06 9.37
C THR A 61 -7.17 -3.74 9.25
N PHE A 62 -6.55 -3.27 10.34
CA PHE A 62 -5.16 -2.85 10.35
C PHE A 62 -4.21 -3.82 11.09
N ALA A 63 -4.73 -4.77 11.84
CA ALA A 63 -3.90 -5.64 12.70
C ALA A 63 -2.74 -6.35 11.95
N PHE A 64 -2.96 -6.76 10.70
CA PHE A 64 -1.92 -7.33 9.85
C PHE A 64 -0.80 -6.33 9.57
N TRP A 65 -1.17 -5.09 9.31
CA TRP A 65 -0.24 -4.01 8.99
C TRP A 65 0.49 -3.52 10.23
N ASP A 66 -0.20 -3.42 11.37
CA ASP A 66 0.39 -3.05 12.65
C ASP A 66 1.51 -4.03 13.00
N GLU A 67 1.26 -5.34 12.91
CA GLU A 67 2.26 -6.39 13.18
C GLU A 67 3.50 -6.24 12.26
N PHE A 68 3.29 -5.98 10.98
CA PHE A 68 4.40 -5.80 10.05
C PHE A 68 5.16 -4.49 10.30
N LEU A 69 4.45 -3.40 10.61
CA LEU A 69 5.04 -2.10 10.91
C LEU A 69 5.87 -2.13 12.18
N ASP A 70 5.39 -2.81 13.23
CA ASP A 70 6.15 -3.01 14.48
C ASP A 70 7.48 -3.75 14.22
N LEU A 71 7.44 -4.79 13.37
CA LEU A 71 8.64 -5.49 12.97
C LEU A 71 9.59 -4.60 12.16
N ALA A 72 9.07 -3.84 11.21
CA ALA A 72 9.87 -2.93 10.38
C ALA A 72 10.53 -1.84 11.24
N GLU A 73 9.80 -1.27 12.21
CA GLU A 73 10.32 -0.31 13.17
C GLU A 73 11.43 -0.91 14.04
N ALA A 74 11.22 -2.09 14.59
CA ALA A 74 12.22 -2.80 15.39
C ALA A 74 13.53 -3.06 14.63
N LYS A 75 13.45 -3.24 13.30
CA LYS A 75 14.61 -3.39 12.40
C LYS A 75 15.20 -2.06 11.94
N GLY A 76 14.59 -0.92 12.25
CA GLY A 76 15.00 0.40 11.77
C GLY A 76 14.74 0.63 10.28
N MET A 77 13.83 -0.16 9.67
CA MET A 77 13.40 0.00 8.30
C MET A 77 12.42 1.17 8.18
N LYS A 78 12.64 2.04 7.21
CA LYS A 78 11.70 3.11 6.88
C LYS A 78 10.60 2.57 5.99
N VAL A 79 9.36 2.98 6.26
CA VAL A 79 8.19 2.49 5.51
C VAL A 79 7.47 3.66 4.85
N ILE A 80 7.19 3.51 3.56
CA ILE A 80 6.25 4.32 2.81
C ILE A 80 4.97 3.49 2.66
N PHE A 81 3.96 3.81 3.46
CA PHE A 81 2.66 3.17 3.34
C PHE A 81 1.88 3.80 2.19
N GLY A 82 1.69 3.04 1.12
CA GLY A 82 0.96 3.49 -0.06
C GLY A 82 -0.55 3.50 0.19
N THR A 83 -1.24 4.56 -0.22
CA THR A 83 -2.70 4.51 -0.32
C THR A 83 -3.09 3.53 -1.43
N PRO A 84 -3.92 2.51 -1.17
CA PRO A 84 -4.11 1.37 -2.07
C PRO A 84 -5.08 1.66 -3.23
N THR A 85 -5.09 2.89 -3.72
CA THR A 85 -6.03 3.39 -4.73
C THR A 85 -5.84 2.79 -6.12
N ALA A 86 -4.75 2.07 -6.36
CA ALA A 86 -4.49 1.43 -7.66
C ALA A 86 -5.41 0.22 -7.94
N THR A 87 -5.91 -0.43 -6.88
CA THR A 87 -6.73 -1.64 -6.98
C THR A 87 -7.94 -1.59 -6.06
N PRO A 88 -9.08 -1.09 -6.56
CA PRO A 88 -10.32 -1.07 -5.78
C PRO A 88 -10.76 -2.47 -5.38
N PRO A 89 -11.32 -2.63 -4.20
CA PRO A 89 -11.97 -3.87 -3.82
C PRO A 89 -13.20 -4.13 -4.70
N ALA A 90 -13.54 -5.40 -4.89
CA ALA A 90 -14.67 -5.79 -5.72
C ALA A 90 -15.99 -5.16 -5.22
N TRP A 91 -16.17 -5.13 -3.89
CA TRP A 91 -17.39 -4.55 -3.30
C TRP A 91 -17.65 -3.10 -3.72
N LEU A 92 -16.58 -2.30 -3.92
CA LEU A 92 -16.72 -0.89 -4.33
C LEU A 92 -17.30 -0.79 -5.75
N THR A 93 -16.75 -1.57 -6.67
CA THR A 93 -17.17 -1.52 -8.08
C THR A 93 -18.47 -2.26 -8.35
N ASP A 94 -18.81 -3.24 -7.51
CA ASP A 94 -20.11 -3.94 -7.58
C ASP A 94 -21.24 -3.06 -7.04
N LYS A 95 -20.99 -2.35 -5.95
CA LYS A 95 -21.98 -1.48 -5.32
C LYS A 95 -22.11 -0.13 -6.03
N TYR A 96 -21.01 0.40 -6.55
CA TYR A 96 -20.91 1.74 -7.15
C TYR A 96 -20.22 1.68 -8.52
N PRO A 97 -20.82 1.09 -9.55
CA PRO A 97 -20.19 0.95 -10.87
C PRO A 97 -19.80 2.28 -11.51
N GLU A 98 -20.43 3.38 -11.11
CA GLU A 98 -20.11 4.75 -11.56
C GLU A 98 -18.71 5.25 -11.12
N VAL A 99 -18.06 4.56 -10.19
CA VAL A 99 -16.67 4.90 -9.79
C VAL A 99 -15.64 4.49 -10.86
N LEU A 100 -16.03 3.63 -11.80
CA LEU A 100 -15.12 3.17 -12.85
C LEU A 100 -14.90 4.25 -13.89
N ASN A 101 -13.62 4.49 -14.22
CA ASN A 101 -13.30 5.30 -15.39
C ASN A 101 -13.58 4.56 -16.70
N ALA A 102 -13.95 5.33 -17.70
CA ALA A 102 -14.07 4.84 -19.07
C ALA A 102 -12.80 5.16 -19.87
N ARG A 103 -12.46 4.29 -20.80
CA ARG A 103 -11.50 4.55 -21.86
C ARG A 103 -12.09 5.57 -22.85
N ARG A 104 -11.23 6.09 -23.73
CA ARG A 104 -11.65 7.06 -24.75
C ARG A 104 -12.76 6.51 -25.70
N ASP A 105 -12.80 5.20 -25.88
CA ASP A 105 -13.82 4.49 -26.67
C ASP A 105 -15.11 4.19 -25.86
N GLY A 106 -15.23 4.70 -24.63
CA GLY A 106 -16.39 4.51 -23.75
C GLY A 106 -16.39 3.18 -22.98
N VAL A 107 -15.40 2.32 -23.18
CA VAL A 107 -15.31 1.04 -22.46
C VAL A 107 -14.79 1.27 -21.05
N LEU A 108 -15.51 0.76 -20.05
CA LEU A 108 -15.11 0.84 -18.65
C LEU A 108 -13.87 -0.03 -18.37
N TYR A 109 -12.99 0.47 -17.47
CA TYR A 109 -11.92 -0.35 -16.96
C TYR A 109 -12.47 -1.54 -16.17
N ARG A 110 -11.81 -2.70 -16.30
CA ARG A 110 -12.23 -3.96 -15.67
C ARG A 110 -11.22 -4.42 -14.60
N HIS A 111 -11.63 -5.34 -13.71
CA HIS A 111 -10.72 -6.02 -12.79
C HIS A 111 -9.62 -6.79 -13.53
N GLY A 112 -8.43 -6.92 -12.90
CA GLY A 112 -7.25 -7.53 -13.51
C GLY A 112 -6.33 -6.56 -14.24
N MET A 113 -6.69 -5.27 -14.32
CA MET A 113 -5.85 -4.20 -14.84
C MET A 113 -5.65 -3.14 -13.77
N ARG A 114 -4.55 -2.37 -13.84
CA ARG A 114 -4.45 -1.16 -13.01
C ARG A 114 -5.61 -0.26 -13.34
N ARG A 115 -6.36 0.12 -12.32
CA ARG A 115 -7.57 0.89 -12.51
C ARG A 115 -7.35 2.31 -12.14
N HIS A 116 -7.86 3.14 -13.02
CA HIS A 116 -8.04 4.54 -12.71
C HIS A 116 -9.50 4.74 -12.36
N TYR A 117 -9.74 5.15 -11.11
CA TYR A 117 -11.08 5.59 -10.74
C TYR A 117 -11.34 6.99 -11.20
N ASN A 118 -12.59 7.31 -11.20
CA ASN A 118 -13.05 8.67 -11.24
C ASN A 118 -12.84 9.31 -9.86
N TYR A 119 -11.75 10.02 -9.68
CA TYR A 119 -11.45 10.74 -8.44
C TYR A 119 -12.46 11.86 -8.12
N ASN A 120 -13.35 12.20 -9.03
CA ASN A 120 -14.44 13.13 -8.80
C ASN A 120 -15.71 12.43 -8.33
N SER A 121 -15.73 11.11 -8.22
CA SER A 121 -16.84 10.40 -7.61
C SER A 121 -16.99 10.81 -6.15
N LYS A 122 -18.25 10.92 -5.70
CA LYS A 122 -18.56 11.20 -4.29
C LYS A 122 -18.57 9.93 -3.42
N LYS A 123 -18.29 8.80 -4.01
CA LYS A 123 -18.22 7.49 -3.36
C LYS A 123 -16.78 7.07 -3.20
#